data_8486cf55d8db48ff529cf97558e58d73
#
_entry.id   8486cf55d8db48ff529cf97558e58d73
#
_cell.length_a   1.000
_cell.length_b   1.000
_cell.length_c   1.000
_cell.angle_alpha   90.00
_cell.angle_beta   90.00
_cell.angle_gamma   90.00
#
_symmetry.space_group_name_H-M   'P 1'
#
loop_
_entity.id
_entity.type
_entity.pdbx_description
1 polymer ?
#
loop_
_entity_poly.entity_id
_entity_poly.type
_entity_poly.pdbx_seq_one_letter_code
_entity_poly.pdbx_strand_id
1 'polypeptide(L)'
;MAPVNKEQLVQSAEKNVARGKLDLAIKEYERVLEESPRDASTLNRIGDLWLRLNKVEEAKRVFARTAFVYIEDGFLVKAIAMYKKIIKCDPTGIDAYERLADLYHRQGLVNEARTQYQVLADYHQKHGNSTAAAAMLERLVELEPDSPGHRAR
;
A
#
# COMPACT_ATOMS: atom_id res chain seq x y z
N MET A 1 -19.81 -23.93 20.47
CA MET A 1 -18.81 -23.02 21.02
C MET A 1 -19.35 -21.59 21.02
N ALA A 2 -19.15 -20.88 22.10
CA ALA A 2 -19.52 -19.46 22.14
C ALA A 2 -18.71 -18.69 21.08
N PRO A 3 -19.31 -17.71 20.37
CA PRO A 3 -18.57 -16.87 19.43
C PRO A 3 -17.45 -16.16 20.19
N VAL A 4 -16.22 -16.22 19.66
CA VAL A 4 -15.09 -15.55 20.27
C VAL A 4 -15.26 -14.04 20.08
N ASN A 5 -15.25 -13.32 21.19
CA ASN A 5 -15.41 -11.88 21.17
C ASN A 5 -14.17 -11.23 20.51
N LYS A 6 -14.41 -10.41 19.49
CA LYS A 6 -13.37 -9.64 18.80
C LYS A 6 -12.46 -8.89 19.78
N GLU A 7 -13.04 -8.23 20.77
CA GLU A 7 -12.30 -7.46 21.76
C GLU A 7 -11.35 -8.35 22.58
N GLN A 8 -11.79 -9.53 22.97
CA GLN A 8 -10.95 -10.51 23.69
C GLN A 8 -9.80 -11.01 22.84
N LEU A 9 -10.06 -11.27 21.55
CA LEU A 9 -9.02 -11.71 20.61
C LEU A 9 -7.96 -10.60 20.41
N VAL A 10 -8.39 -9.35 20.25
CA VAL A 10 -7.48 -8.22 20.09
C VAL A 10 -6.62 -8.05 21.36
N GLN A 11 -7.22 -8.13 22.54
CA GLN A 11 -6.48 -8.03 23.80
C GLN A 11 -5.47 -9.16 23.95
N SER A 12 -5.86 -10.38 23.63
CA SER A 12 -4.96 -11.54 23.66
C SER A 12 -3.81 -11.38 22.67
N ALA A 13 -4.10 -10.91 21.45
CA ALA A 13 -3.08 -10.65 20.45
C ALA A 13 -2.09 -9.58 20.92
N GLU A 14 -2.57 -8.49 21.50
CA GLU A 14 -1.72 -7.43 22.05
C GLU A 14 -0.79 -7.95 23.14
N LYS A 15 -1.29 -8.81 24.02
CA LYS A 15 -0.47 -9.46 25.07
C LYS A 15 0.60 -10.36 24.44
N ASN A 16 0.24 -11.12 23.40
CA ASN A 16 1.19 -11.99 22.70
C ASN A 16 2.27 -11.18 21.99
N VAL A 17 1.92 -10.04 21.39
CA VAL A 17 2.89 -9.11 20.81
C VAL A 17 3.88 -8.63 21.89
N ALA A 18 3.37 -8.21 23.04
CA ALA A 18 4.20 -7.72 24.14
C ALA A 18 5.16 -8.79 24.67
N ARG A 19 4.76 -10.06 24.58
CA ARG A 19 5.58 -11.21 25.01
C ARG A 19 6.50 -11.74 23.91
N GLY A 20 6.49 -11.11 22.75
CA GLY A 20 7.28 -11.57 21.58
C GLY A 20 6.72 -12.79 20.86
N LYS A 21 5.50 -13.22 21.21
CA LYS A 21 4.84 -14.37 20.56
C LYS A 21 4.08 -13.90 19.32
N LEU A 22 4.83 -13.46 18.30
CA LEU A 22 4.27 -12.79 17.13
C LEU A 22 3.43 -13.71 16.26
N ASP A 23 3.83 -14.98 16.09
CA ASP A 23 3.06 -15.96 15.33
C ASP A 23 1.67 -16.20 15.92
N LEU A 24 1.59 -16.29 17.25
CA LEU A 24 0.32 -16.47 17.94
C LEU A 24 -0.56 -15.23 17.80
N ALA A 25 0.05 -14.05 17.92
CA ALA A 25 -0.68 -12.78 17.73
C ALA A 25 -1.28 -12.68 16.35
N ILE A 26 -0.54 -13.04 15.30
CA ILE A 26 -1.03 -13.04 13.94
C ILE A 26 -2.24 -13.98 13.80
N LYS A 27 -2.16 -15.18 14.34
CA LYS A 27 -3.28 -16.14 14.28
C LYS A 27 -4.53 -15.58 14.96
N GLU A 28 -4.38 -14.91 16.08
CA GLU A 28 -5.51 -14.30 16.79
C GLU A 28 -6.12 -13.15 16.00
N TYR A 29 -5.30 -12.30 15.40
CA TYR A 29 -5.77 -11.24 14.51
C TYR A 29 -6.45 -11.82 13.25
N GLU A 30 -5.93 -12.90 12.69
CA GLU A 30 -6.57 -13.58 11.55
C GLU A 30 -7.96 -14.10 11.91
N ARG A 31 -8.17 -14.56 13.14
CA ARG A 31 -9.49 -14.94 13.62
C ARG A 31 -10.45 -13.76 13.69
N VAL A 32 -9.95 -12.58 14.04
CA VAL A 32 -10.75 -11.34 13.97
C VAL A 32 -11.21 -11.10 12.53
N LEU A 33 -10.33 -11.32 11.55
CA LEU A 33 -10.64 -11.12 10.13
C LEU A 33 -11.66 -12.13 9.59
N GLU A 34 -11.79 -13.31 10.20
CA GLU A 34 -12.81 -14.27 9.79
C GLU A 34 -14.22 -13.68 9.92
N GLU A 35 -14.47 -12.92 10.97
CA GLU A 35 -15.76 -12.25 11.19
C GLU A 35 -15.81 -10.83 10.61
N SER A 36 -14.67 -10.17 10.52
CA SER A 36 -14.56 -8.78 10.04
C SER A 36 -13.45 -8.69 8.98
N PRO A 37 -13.66 -9.24 7.77
CA PRO A 37 -12.60 -9.32 6.75
C PRO A 37 -12.11 -7.97 6.23
N ARG A 38 -12.85 -6.90 6.47
CA ARG A 38 -12.51 -5.55 6.03
C ARG A 38 -11.99 -4.67 7.18
N ASP A 39 -11.62 -5.26 8.29
CA ASP A 39 -11.06 -4.53 9.43
C ASP A 39 -9.64 -4.06 9.11
N ALA A 40 -9.53 -2.86 8.56
CA ALA A 40 -8.26 -2.29 8.09
C ALA A 40 -7.23 -2.13 9.23
N SER A 41 -7.68 -1.79 10.43
CA SER A 41 -6.80 -1.68 11.59
C SER A 41 -6.13 -3.03 11.91
N THR A 42 -6.91 -4.09 11.93
CA THR A 42 -6.39 -5.45 12.17
C THR A 42 -5.45 -5.89 11.04
N LEU A 43 -5.83 -5.66 9.78
CA LEU A 43 -4.98 -5.96 8.63
C LEU A 43 -3.63 -5.25 8.73
N ASN A 44 -3.64 -3.97 9.07
CA ASN A 44 -2.40 -3.19 9.22
C ASN A 44 -1.51 -3.76 10.32
N ARG A 45 -2.08 -4.16 11.45
CA ARG A 45 -1.33 -4.78 12.56
C ARG A 45 -0.68 -6.10 12.13
N ILE A 46 -1.40 -6.92 11.38
CA ILE A 46 -0.85 -8.18 10.85
C ILE A 46 0.34 -7.89 9.93
N GLY A 47 0.21 -6.91 9.04
CA GLY A 47 1.31 -6.50 8.16
C GLY A 47 2.56 -6.08 8.95
N ASP A 48 2.40 -5.27 9.98
CA ASP A 48 3.50 -4.84 10.84
C ASP A 48 4.17 -6.02 11.55
N LEU A 49 3.39 -7.00 11.99
CA LEU A 49 3.92 -8.21 12.63
C LEU A 49 4.71 -9.09 11.66
N TRP A 50 4.22 -9.23 10.42
CA TRP A 50 4.98 -9.93 9.38
C TRP A 50 6.34 -9.27 9.11
N LEU A 51 6.39 -7.93 9.11
CA LEU A 51 7.66 -7.21 8.98
C LEU A 51 8.60 -7.51 10.14
N ARG A 52 8.09 -7.53 11.36
CA ARG A 52 8.91 -7.87 12.54
C ARG A 52 9.45 -9.30 12.48
N LEU A 53 8.74 -10.21 11.81
CA LEU A 53 9.20 -11.59 11.56
C LEU A 53 10.07 -11.68 10.30
N ASN A 54 10.39 -10.57 9.67
CA ASN A 54 11.16 -10.50 8.43
C ASN A 54 10.51 -11.25 7.26
N LYS A 55 9.17 -11.30 7.26
CA LYS A 55 8.36 -11.90 6.19
C LYS A 55 7.81 -10.80 5.30
N VAL A 56 8.68 -10.25 4.44
CA VAL A 56 8.40 -9.08 3.62
C VAL A 56 7.27 -9.32 2.62
N GLU A 57 7.26 -10.48 1.96
CA GLU A 57 6.24 -10.77 0.93
C GLU A 57 4.85 -10.89 1.55
N GLU A 58 4.72 -11.53 2.71
CA GLU A 58 3.47 -11.61 3.45
C GLU A 58 3.00 -10.22 3.89
N ALA A 59 3.92 -9.41 4.39
CA ALA A 59 3.62 -8.04 4.82
C ALA A 59 3.08 -7.19 3.66
N LYS A 60 3.74 -7.24 2.51
CA LYS A 60 3.34 -6.50 1.30
C LYS A 60 1.93 -6.86 0.87
N ARG A 61 1.59 -8.14 0.85
CA ARG A 61 0.25 -8.60 0.48
C ARG A 61 -0.81 -8.06 1.43
N VAL A 62 -0.54 -8.08 2.72
CA VAL A 62 -1.48 -7.59 3.73
C VAL A 62 -1.63 -6.07 3.66
N PHE A 63 -0.54 -5.34 3.47
CA PHE A 63 -0.61 -3.87 3.30
C PHE A 63 -1.37 -3.48 2.03
N ALA A 64 -1.18 -4.21 0.92
CA ALA A 64 -1.91 -3.96 -0.32
C ALA A 64 -3.42 -4.21 -0.12
N ARG A 65 -3.79 -5.26 0.60
CA ARG A 65 -5.18 -5.54 0.96
C ARG A 65 -5.76 -4.43 1.85
N THR A 66 -4.98 -3.95 2.81
CA THR A 66 -5.38 -2.84 3.67
C THR A 66 -5.62 -1.58 2.84
N ALA A 67 -4.71 -1.27 1.91
CA ALA A 67 -4.87 -0.14 0.98
C ALA A 67 -6.15 -0.25 0.16
N PHE A 68 -6.46 -1.43 -0.36
CA PHE A 68 -7.68 -1.68 -1.13
C PHE A 68 -8.93 -1.35 -0.31
N VAL A 69 -8.99 -1.78 0.95
CA VAL A 69 -10.11 -1.47 1.85
C VAL A 69 -10.24 0.04 2.04
N TYR A 70 -9.12 0.72 2.29
CA TYR A 70 -9.14 2.18 2.47
C TYR A 70 -9.59 2.91 1.19
N ILE A 71 -9.16 2.45 0.02
CA ILE A 71 -9.56 3.06 -1.27
C ILE A 71 -11.07 2.93 -1.47
N GLU A 72 -11.61 1.74 -1.24
CA GLU A 72 -13.05 1.51 -1.37
C GLU A 72 -13.86 2.37 -0.41
N ASP A 73 -13.36 2.61 0.77
CA ASP A 73 -14.03 3.42 1.79
C ASP A 73 -13.75 4.93 1.65
N GLY A 74 -12.97 5.32 0.64
CA GLY A 74 -12.67 6.73 0.35
C GLY A 74 -11.55 7.33 1.21
N PHE A 75 -10.83 6.53 1.96
CA PHE A 75 -9.71 6.99 2.81
C PHE A 75 -8.38 6.96 2.04
N LEU A 76 -8.26 7.85 1.04
CA LEU A 76 -7.10 7.85 0.13
C LEU A 76 -5.78 8.14 0.86
N VAL A 77 -5.78 9.02 1.84
CA VAL A 77 -4.57 9.35 2.62
C VAL A 77 -4.05 8.13 3.36
N LYS A 78 -4.96 7.33 3.92
CA LYS A 78 -4.58 6.09 4.61
C LYS A 78 -4.07 5.03 3.65
N ALA A 79 -4.66 4.93 2.46
CA ALA A 79 -4.18 4.03 1.40
C ALA A 79 -2.77 4.41 0.95
N ILE A 80 -2.50 5.70 0.79
CA ILE A 80 -1.16 6.23 0.47
C ILE A 80 -0.15 5.78 1.51
N ALA A 81 -0.50 5.87 2.79
CA ALA A 81 0.38 5.42 3.88
C ALA A 81 0.73 3.93 3.76
N MET A 82 -0.21 3.10 3.32
CA MET A 82 0.03 1.66 3.13
C MET A 82 1.03 1.41 1.99
N TYR A 83 0.87 2.09 0.86
CA TYR A 83 1.83 1.93 -0.25
C TYR A 83 3.21 2.48 0.10
N LYS A 84 3.29 3.53 0.91
CA LYS A 84 4.59 4.00 1.44
C LYS A 84 5.26 2.94 2.31
N LYS A 85 4.49 2.22 3.12
CA LYS A 85 5.01 1.09 3.91
C LYS A 85 5.56 -0.02 3.00
N ILE A 86 4.83 -0.35 1.94
CA ILE A 86 5.27 -1.36 0.95
C ILE A 86 6.60 -0.94 0.32
N ILE A 87 6.70 0.30 -0.14
CA ILE A 87 7.93 0.82 -0.76
C ILE A 87 9.09 0.82 0.23
N LYS A 88 8.83 1.17 1.49
CA LYS A 88 9.87 1.19 2.53
C LYS A 88 10.46 -0.18 2.78
N CYS A 89 9.64 -1.24 2.78
CA CYS A 89 10.12 -2.60 3.01
C CYS A 89 10.62 -3.30 1.73
N ASP A 90 10.21 -2.84 0.55
CA ASP A 90 10.69 -3.33 -0.73
C ASP A 90 10.75 -2.19 -1.75
N PRO A 91 11.86 -1.43 -1.79
CA PRO A 91 12.02 -0.30 -2.72
C PRO A 91 12.07 -0.68 -4.20
N THR A 92 12.18 -1.98 -4.52
CA THR A 92 12.29 -2.47 -5.90
C THR A 92 10.95 -2.79 -6.54
N GLY A 93 9.86 -2.82 -5.76
CA GLY A 93 8.54 -3.18 -6.25
C GLY A 93 7.89 -2.05 -7.03
N ILE A 94 7.99 -2.11 -8.36
CA ILE A 94 7.52 -1.03 -9.23
C ILE A 94 6.01 -0.81 -9.17
N ASP A 95 5.24 -1.87 -8.94
CA ASP A 95 3.78 -1.79 -8.84
C ASP A 95 3.30 -0.84 -7.74
N ALA A 96 4.02 -0.83 -6.61
CA ALA A 96 3.66 0.04 -5.48
C ALA A 96 3.83 1.52 -5.84
N TYR A 97 4.87 1.86 -6.60
CA TYR A 97 5.09 3.24 -7.07
C TYR A 97 3.98 3.69 -8.01
N GLU A 98 3.54 2.80 -8.90
CA GLU A 98 2.44 3.09 -9.83
C GLU A 98 1.13 3.35 -9.08
N ARG A 99 0.81 2.50 -8.12
CA ARG A 99 -0.37 2.67 -7.27
C ARG A 99 -0.32 3.96 -6.46
N LEU A 100 0.85 4.26 -5.92
CA LEU A 100 1.07 5.48 -5.16
C LEU A 100 0.89 6.73 -6.04
N ALA A 101 1.44 6.71 -7.25
CA ALA A 101 1.28 7.82 -8.21
C ALA A 101 -0.20 8.08 -8.52
N ASP A 102 -0.96 7.02 -8.81
CA ASP A 102 -2.39 7.14 -9.10
C ASP A 102 -3.18 7.68 -7.89
N LEU A 103 -2.84 7.27 -6.68
CA LEU A 103 -3.48 7.77 -5.47
C LEU A 103 -3.16 9.24 -5.22
N TYR A 104 -1.91 9.65 -5.42
CA TYR A 104 -1.55 11.06 -5.33
C TYR A 104 -2.34 11.90 -6.33
N HIS A 105 -2.48 11.42 -7.56
CA HIS A 105 -3.28 12.10 -8.59
C HIS A 105 -4.74 12.23 -8.15
N ARG A 106 -5.34 11.15 -7.68
CA ARG A 106 -6.74 11.15 -7.19
C ARG A 106 -6.94 12.10 -6.01
N GLN A 107 -5.94 12.25 -5.16
CA GLN A 107 -5.97 13.14 -4.00
C GLN A 107 -5.70 14.61 -4.38
N GLY A 108 -5.33 14.88 -5.61
CA GLY A 108 -4.99 16.22 -6.08
C GLY A 108 -3.57 16.66 -5.73
N LEU A 109 -2.73 15.74 -5.29
CA LEU A 109 -1.32 16.00 -4.95
C LEU A 109 -0.47 15.87 -6.22
N VAL A 110 -0.56 16.89 -7.07
CA VAL A 110 0.00 16.88 -8.42
C VAL A 110 1.53 16.76 -8.43
N ASN A 111 2.21 17.47 -7.55
CA ASN A 111 3.68 17.44 -7.48
C ASN A 111 4.19 16.06 -7.05
N GLU A 112 3.54 15.47 -6.07
CA GLU A 112 3.86 14.13 -5.58
C GLU A 112 3.60 13.08 -6.66
N ALA A 113 2.48 13.19 -7.37
CA ALA A 113 2.16 12.30 -8.48
C ALA A 113 3.19 12.41 -9.60
N ARG A 114 3.56 13.66 -9.95
CA ARG A 114 4.58 13.93 -10.97
C ARG A 114 5.90 13.23 -10.65
N THR A 115 6.36 13.36 -9.41
CA THR A 115 7.60 12.74 -8.96
C THR A 115 7.55 11.22 -9.17
N GLN A 116 6.45 10.57 -8.80
CA GLN A 116 6.31 9.14 -8.96
C GLN A 116 6.25 8.70 -10.42
N TYR A 117 5.49 9.41 -11.25
CA TYR A 117 5.41 9.09 -12.68
C TYR A 117 6.75 9.28 -13.38
N GLN A 118 7.54 10.29 -12.98
CA GLN A 118 8.88 10.48 -13.53
C GLN A 118 9.82 9.34 -13.16
N VAL A 119 9.79 8.89 -11.91
CA VAL A 119 10.57 7.74 -11.45
C VAL A 119 10.19 6.49 -12.26
N LEU A 120 8.89 6.27 -12.47
CA LEU A 120 8.39 5.13 -13.24
C LEU A 120 8.80 5.19 -14.71
N ALA A 121 8.73 6.37 -15.33
CA ALA A 121 9.16 6.56 -16.70
C ALA A 121 10.65 6.24 -16.86
N ASP A 122 11.49 6.75 -15.96
CA ASP A 122 12.93 6.52 -15.97
C ASP A 122 13.25 5.02 -15.77
N TYR A 123 12.55 4.38 -14.86
CA TYR A 123 12.70 2.94 -14.62
C TYR A 123 12.39 2.13 -15.88
N HIS A 124 11.25 2.37 -16.51
CA HIS A 124 10.84 1.63 -17.70
C HIS A 124 11.76 1.89 -18.88
N GLN A 125 12.26 3.11 -19.02
CA GLN A 125 13.23 3.48 -20.07
C GLN A 125 14.54 2.70 -19.89
N LYS A 126 15.05 2.63 -18.68
CA LYS A 126 16.29 1.87 -18.38
C LYS A 126 16.15 0.37 -18.62
N HIS A 127 14.94 -0.16 -18.48
CA HIS A 127 14.66 -1.58 -18.66
C HIS A 127 14.16 -1.91 -20.09
N GLY A 128 14.25 -0.96 -21.01
CA GLY A 128 13.89 -1.16 -22.42
C GLY A 128 12.40 -1.27 -22.68
N ASN A 129 11.55 -0.93 -21.72
CA ASN A 129 10.09 -0.96 -21.88
C ASN A 129 9.60 0.43 -22.31
N SER A 130 9.78 0.73 -23.60
CA SER A 130 9.41 2.04 -24.15
C SER A 130 7.91 2.31 -24.09
N THR A 131 7.08 1.29 -24.25
CA THR A 131 5.61 1.43 -24.19
C THR A 131 5.18 1.88 -22.79
N ALA A 132 5.68 1.23 -21.77
CA ALA A 132 5.36 1.60 -20.39
C ALA A 132 5.92 2.99 -20.03
N ALA A 133 7.14 3.31 -20.48
CA ALA A 133 7.72 4.63 -20.29
C ALA A 133 6.86 5.73 -20.93
N ALA A 134 6.40 5.51 -22.16
CA ALA A 134 5.52 6.44 -22.85
C ALA A 134 4.20 6.64 -22.12
N ALA A 135 3.62 5.57 -21.56
CA ALA A 135 2.39 5.66 -20.77
C ALA A 135 2.57 6.55 -19.54
N MET A 136 3.71 6.45 -18.85
CA MET A 136 4.01 7.29 -17.68
C MET A 136 4.19 8.76 -18.09
N LEU A 137 4.84 9.02 -19.22
CA LEU A 137 5.00 10.39 -19.74
C LEU A 137 3.65 10.99 -20.16
N GLU A 138 2.74 10.20 -20.71
CA GLU A 138 1.36 10.64 -21.00
C GLU A 138 0.63 11.08 -19.70
N ARG A 139 0.81 10.34 -18.62
CA ARG A 139 0.24 10.70 -17.32
C ARG A 139 0.78 12.05 -16.84
N LEU A 140 2.07 12.30 -17.05
CA LEU A 140 2.69 13.60 -16.71
C LEU A 140 2.05 14.75 -17.50
N VAL A 141 1.77 14.54 -18.80
CA VAL A 141 1.10 15.54 -19.64
C VAL A 141 -0.33 15.80 -19.14
N GLU A 142 -1.05 14.76 -18.76
CA GLU A 142 -2.41 14.88 -18.19
C GLU A 142 -2.44 15.71 -16.91
N LEU A 143 -1.39 15.64 -16.09
CA LEU A 143 -1.29 16.42 -14.85
C LEU A 143 -1.10 17.91 -15.11
N GLU A 144 -0.50 18.30 -16.26
CA GLU A 144 -0.24 19.69 -16.62
C GLU A 144 -0.62 19.96 -18.08
N PRO A 145 -1.92 19.86 -18.43
CA PRO A 145 -2.36 20.00 -19.82
C PRO A 145 -2.09 21.37 -20.43
N ASP A 146 -1.98 22.41 -19.60
CA ASP A 146 -1.77 23.80 -20.05
C ASP A 146 -0.30 24.24 -20.08
N SER A 147 0.60 23.35 -19.76
CA SER A 147 2.04 23.67 -19.80
C SER A 147 2.54 23.75 -21.24
N PRO A 148 3.09 24.91 -21.68
CA PRO A 148 3.53 25.10 -23.08
C PRO A 148 4.56 24.08 -23.55
N GLY A 149 5.39 23.56 -22.66
CA GLY A 149 6.42 22.58 -23.00
C GLY A 149 5.87 21.20 -23.35
N HIS A 150 4.64 20.89 -22.99
CA HIS A 150 4.03 19.58 -23.26
C HIS A 150 3.21 19.57 -24.55
N ARG A 151 2.81 20.74 -25.05
CA ARG A 151 2.03 20.85 -26.30
C ARG A 151 2.90 20.75 -27.57
N ALA A 152 4.20 20.95 -27.43
CA ALA A 152 5.13 21.02 -28.57
C ALA A 152 5.86 19.71 -28.90
N ARG A 153 5.50 18.59 -28.26
CA ARG A 153 6.17 17.31 -28.46
C ARG A 153 5.27 16.29 -29.15
#